data_65ee8f90302c27d1b3a152d4c39dfcc1
#
_entry.id   65ee8f90302c27d1b3a152d4c39dfcc1
#
_cell.length_a   1.000
_cell.length_b   1.000
_cell.length_c   1.000
_cell.angle_alpha   90.00
_cell.angle_beta   90.00
_cell.angle_gamma   90.00
#
_symmetry.space_group_name_H-M   'P 1'
#
loop_
_entity.id
_entity.type
_entity.pdbx_description
1 polymer ?
#
loop_
_entity_poly.entity_id
_entity_poly.type
_entity_poly.pdbx_seq_one_letter_code
_entity_poly.pdbx_strand_id
1 'polypeptide(L)'
;LSDALAVAVWCNVFIRQSKYIGMANIAQSVNVISPLMTSHDGIVKQTTWWPYLLFCKYMRGATIAVNVQSPEYEGETKPDWIRGKIETPWLDVSATLKDGFVSVAVVNIHEKKDFATRLDGVPEGKHITVYTVTGPNVWCTNTSDHSDVGIQETEWDGRGLYTFPRASMTMLRWQV
;
A
#
# COMPACT_ATOMS: atom_id res chain seq x y z
N LEU A 1 -12.25 -1.82 1.90
CA LEU A 1 -10.83 -2.09 1.64
C LEU A 1 -10.38 -1.51 0.30
N SER A 2 -11.19 -1.55 -0.75
CA SER A 2 -10.85 -1.01 -2.08
C SER A 2 -10.31 0.42 -2.04
N ASP A 3 -10.93 1.29 -1.24
CA ASP A 3 -10.48 2.68 -1.08
C ASP A 3 -9.09 2.78 -0.43
N ALA A 4 -8.79 1.89 0.52
CA ALA A 4 -7.45 1.82 1.12
C ALA A 4 -6.39 1.44 0.09
N LEU A 5 -6.69 0.47 -0.79
CA LEU A 5 -5.77 0.07 -1.85
C LEU A 5 -5.59 1.21 -2.88
N ALA A 6 -6.66 1.90 -3.27
CA ALA A 6 -6.59 3.04 -4.15
C ALA A 6 -5.72 4.17 -3.57
N VAL A 7 -5.91 4.49 -2.28
CA VAL A 7 -5.06 5.46 -1.56
C VAL A 7 -3.60 5.02 -1.54
N ALA A 8 -3.33 3.74 -1.28
CA ALA A 8 -1.96 3.22 -1.25
C ALA A 8 -1.27 3.33 -2.62
N VAL A 9 -2.00 3.02 -3.72
CA VAL A 9 -1.49 3.22 -5.10
C VAL A 9 -1.18 4.69 -5.36
N TRP A 10 -2.08 5.62 -4.98
CA TRP A 10 -1.82 7.06 -5.11
C TRP A 10 -0.59 7.50 -4.31
N CYS A 11 -0.43 7.02 -3.09
CA CYS A 11 0.75 7.29 -2.27
C CYS A 11 2.03 6.77 -2.94
N ASN A 12 2.01 5.57 -3.53
CA ASN A 12 3.12 5.05 -4.33
C ASN A 12 3.44 5.95 -5.52
N VAL A 13 2.43 6.43 -6.25
CA VAL A 13 2.60 7.39 -7.35
C VAL A 13 3.28 8.67 -6.85
N PHE A 14 2.86 9.22 -5.71
CA PHE A 14 3.47 10.42 -5.14
C PHE A 14 4.94 10.20 -4.77
N ILE A 15 5.29 9.05 -4.21
CA ILE A 15 6.69 8.69 -3.92
C ILE A 15 7.49 8.59 -5.22
N ARG A 16 7.02 7.86 -6.23
CA ARG A 16 7.71 7.73 -7.52
C ARG A 16 7.86 9.06 -8.26
N GLN A 17 6.92 9.98 -8.07
CA GLN A 17 6.90 11.31 -8.69
C GLN A 17 7.43 12.42 -7.76
N SER A 18 8.13 12.07 -6.69
CA SER A 18 8.63 13.02 -5.67
C SER A 18 9.52 14.13 -6.23
N LYS A 19 10.14 13.91 -7.41
CA LYS A 19 10.87 14.97 -8.13
C LYS A 19 9.99 16.18 -8.49
N TYR A 20 8.69 15.94 -8.72
CA TYR A 20 7.73 16.97 -9.18
C TYR A 20 6.68 17.31 -8.12
N ILE A 21 6.46 16.43 -7.13
CA ILE A 21 5.44 16.57 -6.11
C ILE A 21 6.12 16.95 -4.79
N GLY A 22 6.02 18.21 -4.40
CA GLY A 22 6.57 18.69 -3.13
C GLY A 22 5.66 18.44 -1.92
N MET A 23 4.35 18.30 -2.16
CA MET A 23 3.36 18.09 -1.09
C MET A 23 2.12 17.40 -1.64
N ALA A 24 1.58 16.47 -0.87
CA ALA A 24 0.29 15.84 -1.14
C ALA A 24 -0.55 15.85 0.14
N ASN A 25 -1.77 16.38 0.06
CA ASN A 25 -2.68 16.50 1.20
C ASN A 25 -4.00 15.79 0.90
N ILE A 26 -4.58 15.16 1.92
CA ILE A 26 -5.94 14.67 1.84
C ILE A 26 -6.92 15.76 2.25
N ALA A 27 -8.03 15.87 1.52
CA ALA A 27 -9.11 16.79 1.86
C ALA A 27 -9.84 16.33 3.12
N GLN A 28 -10.17 17.29 3.97
CA GLN A 28 -10.82 17.17 5.27
C GLN A 28 -10.02 16.36 6.31
N SER A 29 -9.97 16.87 7.52
CA SER A 29 -9.28 16.20 8.62
C SER A 29 -10.13 15.09 9.25
N VAL A 30 -11.44 15.33 9.33
CA VAL A 30 -12.42 14.40 9.93
C VAL A 30 -13.74 14.44 9.16
N ASN A 31 -14.46 13.34 9.18
CA ASN A 31 -15.78 13.12 8.58
C ASN A 31 -15.84 13.23 7.05
N VAL A 32 -16.98 12.98 6.47
CA VAL A 32 -17.31 12.96 5.04
C VAL A 32 -16.40 12.01 4.25
N ILE A 33 -15.26 12.46 3.74
CA ILE A 33 -14.29 11.67 2.97
C ILE A 33 -12.96 11.45 3.72
N SER A 34 -12.87 11.93 4.96
CA SER A 34 -11.67 11.84 5.78
C SER A 34 -11.33 10.37 6.15
N PRO A 35 -10.06 10.06 6.39
CA PRO A 35 -9.67 8.78 6.99
C PRO A 35 -10.19 8.58 8.42
N LEU A 36 -10.64 9.64 9.08
CA LEU A 36 -11.20 9.63 10.43
C LEU A 36 -12.66 10.06 10.42
N MET A 37 -13.52 9.27 11.05
CA MET A 37 -14.92 9.62 11.29
C MET A 37 -15.13 9.81 12.78
N THR A 38 -15.86 10.85 13.16
CA THR A 38 -16.32 11.06 14.54
C THR A 38 -17.74 10.56 14.70
N SER A 39 -18.01 9.87 15.78
CA SER A 39 -19.34 9.46 16.22
C SER A 39 -19.60 9.98 17.63
N HIS A 40 -20.82 9.77 18.14
CA HIS A 40 -21.15 10.08 19.53
C HIS A 40 -20.21 9.32 20.52
N ASP A 41 -19.82 8.10 20.17
CA ASP A 41 -19.09 7.18 21.05
C ASP A 41 -17.56 7.19 20.80
N GLY A 42 -17.06 8.02 19.86
CA GLY A 42 -15.63 8.10 19.64
C GLY A 42 -15.21 8.36 18.19
N ILE A 43 -14.03 7.83 17.85
CA ILE A 43 -13.40 8.01 16.54
C ILE A 43 -13.29 6.65 15.84
N VAL A 44 -13.82 6.60 14.61
CA VAL A 44 -13.66 5.46 13.71
C VAL A 44 -12.50 5.73 12.75
N LYS A 45 -11.53 4.83 12.71
CA LYS A 45 -10.47 4.83 11.70
C LYS A 45 -10.99 4.10 10.46
N GLN A 46 -11.26 4.85 9.40
CA GLN A 46 -11.69 4.27 8.13
C GLN A 46 -10.57 3.41 7.52
N THR A 47 -10.90 2.59 6.54
CA THR A 47 -9.92 1.70 5.88
C THR A 47 -8.76 2.48 5.28
N THR A 48 -9.00 3.70 4.79
CA THR A 48 -7.98 4.61 4.22
C THR A 48 -7.00 5.17 5.24
N TRP A 49 -7.33 5.14 6.54
CA TRP A 49 -6.43 5.58 7.62
C TRP A 49 -5.11 4.79 7.64
N TRP A 50 -5.18 3.49 7.39
CA TRP A 50 -4.05 2.60 7.57
C TRP A 50 -2.92 2.81 6.56
N PRO A 51 -3.18 2.92 5.23
CA PRO A 51 -2.14 3.29 4.28
C PRO A 51 -1.56 4.68 4.59
N TYR A 52 -2.37 5.71 4.87
CA TYR A 52 -1.84 7.01 5.24
C TYR A 52 -0.91 6.94 6.45
N LEU A 53 -1.30 6.21 7.49
CA LEU A 53 -0.46 6.04 8.69
C LEU A 53 0.91 5.44 8.33
N LEU A 54 0.93 4.35 7.55
CA LEU A 54 2.16 3.67 7.17
C LEU A 54 3.04 4.56 6.27
N PHE A 55 2.47 5.20 5.26
CA PHE A 55 3.21 6.10 4.39
C PHE A 55 3.75 7.32 5.14
N CYS A 56 2.97 7.96 5.98
CA CYS A 56 3.41 9.09 6.80
C CYS A 56 4.51 8.71 7.79
N LYS A 57 4.46 7.49 8.33
CA LYS A 57 5.42 7.02 9.33
C LYS A 57 6.73 6.54 8.72
N TYR A 58 6.69 5.81 7.61
CA TYR A 58 7.81 5.03 7.11
C TYR A 58 8.30 5.41 5.70
N MET A 59 7.43 5.93 4.82
CA MET A 59 7.81 6.26 3.44
C MET A 59 8.32 7.69 3.35
N ARG A 60 9.46 7.93 4.00
CA ARG A 60 10.13 9.23 4.10
C ARG A 60 11.56 9.15 3.57
N GLY A 61 12.19 10.31 3.35
CA GLY A 61 13.59 10.41 2.92
C GLY A 61 13.76 10.39 1.40
N ALA A 62 14.78 9.72 0.92
CA ALA A 62 15.09 9.63 -0.50
C ALA A 62 14.32 8.50 -1.19
N THR A 63 13.74 8.76 -2.34
CA THR A 63 13.10 7.73 -3.16
C THR A 63 14.15 6.81 -3.78
N ILE A 64 13.92 5.51 -3.75
CA ILE A 64 14.72 4.49 -4.40
C ILE A 64 13.99 4.03 -5.67
N ALA A 65 14.70 3.94 -6.79
CA ALA A 65 14.16 3.36 -8.00
C ALA A 65 13.89 1.86 -7.82
N VAL A 66 12.72 1.42 -8.23
CA VAL A 66 12.31 0.01 -8.18
C VAL A 66 11.95 -0.43 -9.59
N ASN A 67 12.48 -1.58 -10.02
CA ASN A 67 12.04 -2.26 -11.22
C ASN A 67 11.05 -3.36 -10.85
N VAL A 68 9.85 -3.33 -11.44
CA VAL A 68 8.77 -4.26 -11.15
C VAL A 68 8.49 -5.11 -12.38
N GLN A 69 8.57 -6.43 -12.22
CA GLN A 69 8.10 -7.40 -13.21
C GLN A 69 6.91 -8.14 -12.60
N SER A 70 5.74 -7.81 -13.05
CA SER A 70 4.46 -8.35 -12.59
C SER A 70 3.55 -8.61 -13.77
N PRO A 71 2.68 -9.61 -13.73
CA PRO A 71 1.57 -9.70 -14.67
C PRO A 71 0.75 -8.40 -14.64
N GLU A 72 0.15 -8.07 -15.78
CA GLU A 72 -0.62 -6.83 -15.97
C GLU A 72 -2.12 -7.10 -15.91
N TYR A 73 -2.86 -6.03 -15.67
CA TYR A 73 -4.31 -6.03 -15.76
C TYR A 73 -4.75 -6.22 -17.22
N GLU A 74 -5.63 -7.20 -17.47
CA GLU A 74 -6.13 -7.54 -18.80
C GLU A 74 -7.62 -7.20 -19.00
N GLY A 75 -8.23 -6.50 -18.05
CA GLY A 75 -9.64 -6.15 -18.10
C GLY A 75 -9.98 -4.97 -19.01
N GLU A 76 -11.26 -4.65 -19.07
CA GLU A 76 -11.75 -3.49 -19.82
C GLU A 76 -11.22 -2.18 -19.23
N THR A 77 -10.81 -1.27 -20.10
CA THR A 77 -10.45 0.10 -19.71
C THR A 77 -11.69 0.95 -19.63
N LYS A 78 -11.93 1.57 -18.47
CA LYS A 78 -13.04 2.51 -18.26
C LYS A 78 -12.52 3.80 -17.62
N PRO A 79 -13.13 4.96 -17.93
CA PRO A 79 -14.27 5.16 -18.83
C PRO A 79 -13.90 5.01 -20.31
N ASP A 80 -14.91 4.85 -21.16
CA ASP A 80 -14.76 4.49 -22.59
C ASP A 80 -13.96 5.51 -23.44
N TRP A 81 -13.74 6.72 -22.93
CA TRP A 81 -12.89 7.72 -23.57
C TRP A 81 -11.39 7.46 -23.41
N ILE A 82 -11.00 6.59 -22.49
CA ILE A 82 -9.61 6.10 -22.40
C ILE A 82 -9.42 5.06 -23.50
N ARG A 83 -8.68 5.46 -24.53
CA ARG A 83 -8.41 4.58 -25.68
C ARG A 83 -7.06 3.88 -25.49
N GLY A 84 -7.03 2.60 -25.82
CA GLY A 84 -5.86 1.76 -25.77
C GLY A 84 -5.74 0.93 -24.49
N LYS A 85 -4.76 0.05 -24.48
CA LYS A 85 -4.45 -0.82 -23.34
C LYS A 85 -3.76 0.03 -22.24
N ILE A 86 -4.27 -0.02 -21.04
CA ILE A 86 -3.55 0.47 -19.88
C ILE A 86 -2.68 -0.67 -19.36
N GLU A 87 -1.38 -0.54 -19.52
CA GLU A 87 -0.40 -1.47 -18.94
C GLU A 87 -0.25 -1.14 -17.46
N THR A 88 -1.07 -1.79 -16.64
CA THR A 88 -1.07 -1.61 -15.18
C THR A 88 -0.65 -2.91 -14.53
N PRO A 89 0.51 -2.97 -13.88
CA PRO A 89 0.93 -4.15 -13.15
C PRO A 89 -0.02 -4.43 -11.98
N TRP A 90 -0.23 -5.71 -11.67
CA TRP A 90 -1.00 -6.11 -10.49
C TRP A 90 -0.32 -5.74 -9.18
N LEU A 91 1.01 -5.64 -9.18
CA LEU A 91 1.79 -5.15 -8.04
C LEU A 91 2.26 -3.72 -8.31
N ASP A 92 1.73 -2.76 -7.57
CA ASP A 92 2.17 -1.37 -7.58
C ASP A 92 3.17 -1.12 -6.43
N VAL A 93 4.35 -0.57 -6.74
CA VAL A 93 5.47 -0.54 -5.79
C VAL A 93 6.14 0.83 -5.74
N SER A 94 6.53 1.24 -4.54
CA SER A 94 7.50 2.32 -4.32
C SER A 94 8.45 2.00 -3.17
N ALA A 95 9.61 2.63 -3.14
CA ALA A 95 10.59 2.43 -2.08
C ALA A 95 11.26 3.74 -1.65
N THR A 96 11.66 3.80 -0.37
CA THR A 96 12.38 4.94 0.20
C THR A 96 13.50 4.49 1.12
N LEU A 97 14.50 5.36 1.28
CA LEU A 97 15.59 5.21 2.25
C LEU A 97 15.61 6.41 3.18
N LYS A 98 15.57 6.16 4.48
CA LYS A 98 15.71 7.16 5.52
C LYS A 98 16.43 6.61 6.74
N ASP A 99 17.43 7.33 7.23
CA ASP A 99 18.15 7.04 8.51
C ASP A 99 18.65 5.58 8.58
N GLY A 100 19.17 5.06 7.46
CA GLY A 100 19.64 3.67 7.38
C GLY A 100 18.53 2.62 7.30
N PHE A 101 17.27 3.02 7.09
CA PHE A 101 16.16 2.09 6.87
C PHE A 101 15.63 2.19 5.44
N VAL A 102 15.51 1.05 4.79
CA VAL A 102 14.74 0.90 3.56
C VAL A 102 13.30 0.56 3.92
N SER A 103 12.35 1.22 3.26
CA SER A 103 10.92 0.90 3.32
C SER A 103 10.40 0.69 1.90
N VAL A 104 9.75 -0.43 1.67
CA VAL A 104 9.15 -0.80 0.37
C VAL A 104 7.65 -1.01 0.56
N ALA A 105 6.84 -0.22 -0.14
CA ALA A 105 5.39 -0.37 -0.15
C ALA A 105 4.96 -1.09 -1.43
N VAL A 106 4.27 -2.21 -1.28
CA VAL A 106 3.74 -3.03 -2.37
C VAL A 106 2.22 -3.13 -2.22
N VAL A 107 1.49 -2.76 -3.26
CA VAL A 107 0.03 -2.91 -3.31
C VAL A 107 -0.31 -3.99 -4.31
N ASN A 108 -0.87 -5.09 -3.83
CA ASN A 108 -1.48 -6.10 -4.67
C ASN A 108 -2.95 -5.74 -4.90
N ILE A 109 -3.25 -5.22 -6.09
CA ILE A 109 -4.61 -4.80 -6.45
C ILE A 109 -5.48 -5.94 -6.99
N HIS A 110 -4.92 -7.14 -7.12
CA HIS A 110 -5.69 -8.29 -7.58
C HIS A 110 -6.61 -8.84 -6.49
N GLU A 111 -7.91 -8.87 -6.76
CA GLU A 111 -8.94 -9.25 -5.77
C GLU A 111 -8.81 -10.71 -5.28
N LYS A 112 -8.32 -11.62 -6.13
CA LYS A 112 -8.41 -13.07 -5.90
C LYS A 112 -7.07 -13.81 -5.89
N LYS A 113 -5.95 -13.13 -6.27
CA LYS A 113 -4.69 -13.83 -6.49
C LYS A 113 -3.57 -13.25 -5.62
N ASP A 114 -2.94 -14.13 -4.88
CA ASP A 114 -1.69 -13.86 -4.18
C ASP A 114 -0.52 -13.95 -5.16
N PHE A 115 0.53 -13.15 -4.97
CA PHE A 115 1.72 -13.17 -5.82
C PHE A 115 2.96 -13.53 -5.01
N ALA A 116 3.48 -14.73 -5.24
CA ALA A 116 4.81 -15.13 -4.76
C ALA A 116 5.88 -14.45 -5.63
N THR A 117 6.67 -13.59 -5.00
CA THR A 117 7.56 -12.65 -5.70
C THR A 117 8.97 -12.77 -5.13
N ARG A 118 9.97 -12.81 -6.01
CA ARG A 118 11.37 -12.66 -5.64
C ARG A 118 11.68 -11.18 -5.46
N LEU A 119 12.33 -10.84 -4.36
CA LEU A 119 12.71 -9.48 -4.03
C LEU A 119 14.24 -9.35 -4.08
N ASP A 120 14.76 -8.91 -5.22
CA ASP A 120 16.19 -8.66 -5.39
C ASP A 120 16.61 -7.39 -4.62
N GLY A 121 17.73 -7.46 -3.91
CA GLY A 121 18.23 -6.34 -3.09
C GLY A 121 17.70 -6.33 -1.65
N VAL A 122 16.85 -7.27 -1.28
CA VAL A 122 16.47 -7.51 0.12
C VAL A 122 17.50 -8.40 0.79
N PRO A 123 18.03 -8.05 1.97
CA PRO A 123 19.07 -8.84 2.62
C PRO A 123 18.51 -10.13 3.21
N GLU A 124 19.08 -11.27 2.80
CA GLU A 124 18.75 -12.57 3.37
C GLU A 124 19.26 -12.73 4.80
N GLY A 125 18.46 -13.38 5.64
CA GLY A 125 18.79 -13.65 7.04
C GLY A 125 18.77 -12.43 7.96
N LYS A 126 18.31 -11.28 7.47
CA LYS A 126 18.05 -10.09 8.30
C LYS A 126 16.59 -10.05 8.74
N HIS A 127 16.38 -9.38 9.86
CA HIS A 127 15.05 -9.10 10.36
C HIS A 127 14.37 -8.02 9.49
N ILE A 128 13.28 -8.40 8.84
CA ILE A 128 12.44 -7.53 8.03
C ILE A 128 11.09 -7.42 8.70
N THR A 129 10.73 -6.23 9.16
CA THR A 129 9.38 -5.98 9.67
C THR A 129 8.41 -5.84 8.51
N VAL A 130 7.29 -6.51 8.59
CA VAL A 130 6.25 -6.53 7.58
C VAL A 130 4.95 -6.00 8.15
N TYR A 131 4.41 -4.94 7.55
CA TYR A 131 3.10 -4.40 7.88
C TYR A 131 2.15 -4.71 6.72
N THR A 132 1.06 -5.42 6.99
CA THR A 132 0.06 -5.77 5.97
C THR A 132 -1.28 -5.14 6.33
N VAL A 133 -1.85 -4.40 5.39
CA VAL A 133 -3.22 -3.89 5.43
C VAL A 133 -4.05 -4.73 4.46
N THR A 134 -5.00 -5.48 4.99
CA THR A 134 -5.90 -6.35 4.22
C THR A 134 -7.22 -6.54 4.99
N GLY A 135 -8.13 -7.27 4.43
CA GLY A 135 -9.42 -7.61 5.04
C GLY A 135 -10.05 -8.82 4.36
N PRO A 136 -11.18 -9.34 4.87
CA PRO A 136 -11.84 -10.52 4.34
C PRO A 136 -12.21 -10.44 2.85
N ASN A 137 -12.54 -9.24 2.36
CA ASN A 137 -12.84 -8.97 0.94
C ASN A 137 -12.65 -7.48 0.62
N VAL A 138 -12.72 -7.11 -0.65
CA VAL A 138 -12.51 -5.71 -1.10
C VAL A 138 -13.62 -4.74 -0.66
N TRP A 139 -14.78 -5.24 -0.29
CA TRP A 139 -15.93 -4.44 0.14
C TRP A 139 -15.93 -4.14 1.64
N CYS A 140 -15.00 -4.70 2.41
CA CYS A 140 -14.90 -4.46 3.85
C CYS A 140 -14.76 -2.98 4.18
N THR A 141 -15.43 -2.57 5.24
CA THR A 141 -15.39 -1.21 5.80
C THR A 141 -15.14 -1.29 7.30
N ASN A 142 -14.66 -0.19 7.87
CA ASN A 142 -14.59 -0.03 9.31
C ASN A 142 -15.74 0.87 9.77
N THR A 143 -16.41 0.48 10.84
CA THR A 143 -17.52 1.22 11.45
C THR A 143 -17.27 1.42 12.95
N SER A 144 -18.22 2.04 13.67
CA SER A 144 -18.19 2.12 15.14
C SER A 144 -18.21 0.74 15.80
N ASP A 145 -18.86 -0.22 15.17
CA ASP A 145 -19.19 -1.51 15.77
C ASP A 145 -18.17 -2.61 15.41
N HIS A 146 -17.45 -2.46 14.29
CA HIS A 146 -16.44 -3.41 13.86
C HIS A 146 -15.33 -2.76 13.02
N SER A 147 -14.18 -3.42 13.01
CA SER A 147 -13.01 -3.00 12.22
C SER A 147 -12.41 -4.24 11.54
N ASP A 148 -12.80 -4.45 10.28
CA ASP A 148 -12.34 -5.59 9.47
C ASP A 148 -10.97 -5.34 8.83
N VAL A 149 -10.61 -4.08 8.67
CA VAL A 149 -9.36 -3.67 8.02
C VAL A 149 -8.46 -2.98 9.04
N GLY A 150 -7.25 -3.48 9.16
CA GLY A 150 -6.24 -2.96 10.08
C GLY A 150 -4.83 -3.33 9.64
N ILE A 151 -3.83 -2.93 10.42
CA ILE A 151 -2.45 -3.32 10.20
C ILE A 151 -2.18 -4.63 10.95
N GLN A 152 -1.68 -5.62 10.23
CA GLN A 152 -1.06 -6.81 10.79
C GLN A 152 0.46 -6.63 10.71
N GLU A 153 1.16 -6.78 11.83
CA GLU A 153 2.60 -6.71 11.91
C GLU A 153 3.18 -8.13 12.07
N THR A 154 4.09 -8.48 11.19
CA THR A 154 4.79 -9.78 11.19
C THR A 154 6.26 -9.57 10.85
N GLU A 155 7.01 -10.66 10.79
CA GLU A 155 8.42 -10.65 10.45
C GLU A 155 8.70 -11.60 9.28
N TRP A 156 9.71 -11.25 8.47
CA TRP A 156 10.25 -12.10 7.42
C TRP A 156 11.78 -12.04 7.46
N ASP A 157 12.43 -13.14 7.16
CA ASP A 157 13.89 -13.25 7.21
C ASP A 157 14.60 -12.95 5.87
N GLY A 158 13.85 -12.48 4.88
CA GLY A 158 14.38 -12.13 3.55
C GLY A 158 14.69 -13.32 2.65
N ARG A 159 14.43 -14.55 3.07
CA ARG A 159 14.77 -15.75 2.30
C ARG A 159 13.62 -16.21 1.41
N GLY A 160 14.00 -16.67 0.21
CA GLY A 160 13.05 -17.23 -0.74
C GLY A 160 12.10 -16.20 -1.35
N LEU A 161 10.90 -16.63 -1.68
CA LEU A 161 9.85 -15.78 -2.23
C LEU A 161 9.01 -15.19 -1.10
N TYR A 162 8.70 -13.90 -1.20
CA TYR A 162 7.66 -13.31 -0.39
C TYR A 162 6.31 -13.38 -1.11
N THR A 163 5.26 -13.83 -0.43
CA THR A 163 3.91 -13.89 -1.01
C THR A 163 3.11 -12.67 -0.59
N PHE A 164 2.86 -11.76 -1.54
CA PHE A 164 1.97 -10.63 -1.36
C PHE A 164 0.52 -11.09 -1.42
N PRO A 165 -0.25 -10.99 -0.32
CA PRO A 165 -1.64 -11.43 -0.31
C PRO A 165 -2.49 -10.65 -1.32
N ARG A 166 -3.52 -11.28 -1.84
CA ARG A 166 -4.53 -10.59 -2.66
C ARG A 166 -5.16 -9.42 -1.91
N ALA A 167 -5.59 -8.42 -2.65
CA ALA A 167 -6.28 -7.24 -2.10
C ALA A 167 -5.59 -6.71 -0.83
N SER A 168 -4.29 -6.42 -0.92
CA SER A 168 -3.50 -5.99 0.22
C SER A 168 -2.53 -4.86 -0.13
N MET A 169 -2.22 -4.07 0.89
CA MET A 169 -1.02 -3.24 0.90
C MET A 169 -0.03 -3.84 1.91
N THR A 170 1.18 -4.14 1.46
CA THR A 170 2.26 -4.68 2.30
C THR A 170 3.42 -3.69 2.34
N MET A 171 3.90 -3.36 3.53
CA MET A 171 5.12 -2.57 3.69
C MET A 171 6.20 -3.42 4.35
N LEU A 172 7.31 -3.59 3.64
CA LEU A 172 8.51 -4.26 4.13
C LEU A 172 9.50 -3.21 4.61
N ARG A 173 10.10 -3.41 5.79
CA ARG A 173 11.04 -2.46 6.35
C ARG A 173 12.22 -3.15 7.01
N TRP A 174 13.45 -2.73 6.66
CA TRP A 174 14.69 -3.27 7.24
C TRP A 174 15.77 -2.20 7.33
N GLN A 175 16.78 -2.47 8.15
CA GLN A 175 17.96 -1.65 8.28
C GLN A 175 19.06 -2.11 7.30
N VAL A 176 19.66 -1.17 6.57
CA VAL A 176 20.81 -1.42 5.67
C VAL A 176 22.14 -1.25 6.38
#